data_10e773ce9a75488bdf29a4253f549610
#
_entry.id   10e773ce9a75488bdf29a4253f549610
#
_cell.length_a   1.000
_cell.length_b   1.000
_cell.length_c   1.000
_cell.angle_alpha   90.00
_cell.angle_beta   90.00
_cell.angle_gamma   90.00
#
_symmetry.space_group_name_H-M   'P 1'
#
loop_
_entity.id
_entity.type
_entity.pdbx_description
1 polymer ?
#
loop_
_entity_poly.entity_id
_entity_poly.type
_entity_poly.pdbx_seq_one_letter_code
_entity_poly.pdbx_strand_id
1 'polypeptide(L)'
;MAPPIVFIMGSDSDLPTLQGGFDLLASLGVSFGARILSAHRTPREATAFAEKAASEGVQVLIAAAGLAAHLAGVLAAHTTLPVVGVPMGGGALGGVDALYSTVQMPGGVPVASMGIGKAGAKNAALFALRILALHDDTLRKKLETFIHEQAAVVLEKDRKIQEKYGW
;
A
#
# COMPACT_ATOMS: atom_id res chain seq x y z
N MET A 1 9.38 17.56 9.03
CA MET A 1 8.10 17.17 8.39
C MET A 1 8.06 15.66 8.28
N ALA A 2 6.90 15.06 8.54
CA ALA A 2 6.71 13.64 8.32
C ALA A 2 6.80 13.31 6.82
N PRO A 3 7.15 12.07 6.44
CA PRO A 3 7.15 11.67 5.05
C PRO A 3 5.71 11.63 4.48
N PRO A 4 5.52 11.87 3.16
CA PRO A 4 4.20 11.95 2.56
C PRO A 4 3.43 10.62 2.57
N ILE A 5 4.11 9.50 2.62
CA ILE A 5 3.53 8.15 2.69
C ILE A 5 3.95 7.48 3.98
N VAL A 6 2.99 6.95 4.73
CA VAL A 6 3.30 6.16 5.93
C VAL A 6 2.62 4.79 5.85
N PHE A 7 3.43 3.74 5.98
CA PHE A 7 2.95 2.38 6.18
C PHE A 7 2.65 2.14 7.65
N ILE A 8 1.49 1.59 7.93
CA ILE A 8 1.08 1.15 9.27
C ILE A 8 0.81 -0.35 9.20
N MET A 9 1.45 -1.12 10.06
CA MET A 9 1.27 -2.56 10.14
C MET A 9 0.87 -3.00 11.54
N GLY A 10 0.07 -4.06 11.63
CA GLY A 10 -0.40 -4.59 12.91
C GLY A 10 0.67 -5.36 13.68
N SER A 11 1.72 -5.81 12.99
CA SER A 11 2.84 -6.59 13.54
C SER A 11 4.10 -6.40 12.69
N ASP A 12 5.26 -6.59 13.31
CA ASP A 12 6.57 -6.64 12.61
C ASP A 12 6.68 -7.84 11.66
N SER A 13 5.90 -8.90 11.88
CA SER A 13 5.79 -10.05 10.97
C SER A 13 5.31 -9.67 9.56
N ASP A 14 4.72 -8.50 9.38
CA ASP A 14 4.22 -8.00 8.11
C ASP A 14 5.32 -7.37 7.24
N LEU A 15 6.46 -6.99 7.84
CA LEU A 15 7.58 -6.32 7.17
C LEU A 15 8.07 -7.03 5.90
N PRO A 16 8.31 -8.36 5.89
CA PRO A 16 8.82 -9.05 4.69
C PRO A 16 7.86 -8.97 3.49
N THR A 17 6.57 -8.82 3.77
CA THR A 17 5.55 -8.67 2.72
C THR A 17 5.53 -7.25 2.16
N LEU A 18 5.79 -6.25 2.98
CA LEU A 18 5.80 -4.84 2.60
C LEU A 18 7.09 -4.40 1.89
N GLN A 19 8.17 -5.17 2.02
CA GLN A 19 9.50 -4.81 1.53
C GLN A 19 9.50 -4.36 0.06
N GLY A 20 8.78 -5.07 -0.82
CA GLY A 20 8.68 -4.69 -2.23
C GLY A 20 8.02 -3.33 -2.49
N GLY A 21 7.17 -2.87 -1.59
CA GLY A 21 6.64 -1.50 -1.61
C GLY A 21 7.67 -0.47 -1.15
N PHE A 22 8.44 -0.79 -0.11
CA PHE A 22 9.52 0.07 0.38
C PHE A 22 10.62 0.25 -0.67
N ASP A 23 11.07 -0.85 -1.29
CA ASP A 23 12.11 -0.84 -2.33
C ASP A 23 11.67 0.00 -3.54
N LEU A 24 10.39 -0.10 -3.93
CA LEU A 24 9.83 0.69 -5.01
C LEU A 24 9.87 2.19 -4.69
N LEU A 25 9.39 2.60 -3.51
CA LEU A 25 9.42 4.02 -3.11
C LEU A 25 10.85 4.55 -3.07
N ALA A 26 11.78 3.77 -2.50
CA ALA A 26 13.19 4.12 -2.44
C ALA A 26 13.80 4.27 -3.85
N SER A 27 13.51 3.36 -4.77
CA SER A 27 14.01 3.42 -6.16
C SER A 27 13.54 4.65 -6.92
N LEU A 28 12.36 5.16 -6.61
CA LEU A 28 11.79 6.39 -7.19
C LEU A 28 12.18 7.66 -6.41
N GLY A 29 12.95 7.51 -5.31
CA GLY A 29 13.42 8.63 -4.49
C GLY A 29 12.30 9.31 -3.70
N VAL A 30 11.25 8.56 -3.33
CA VAL A 30 10.14 9.06 -2.52
C VAL A 30 10.32 8.62 -1.06
N SER A 31 10.32 9.59 -0.16
CA SER A 31 10.42 9.32 1.28
C SER A 31 9.14 8.69 1.81
N PHE A 32 9.29 7.74 2.72
CA PHE A 32 8.19 7.09 3.40
C PHE A 32 8.56 6.78 4.85
N GLY A 33 7.55 6.57 5.68
CA GLY A 33 7.70 6.09 7.04
C GLY A 33 7.02 4.74 7.22
N ALA A 34 7.39 4.04 8.30
CA ALA A 34 6.74 2.80 8.70
C ALA A 34 6.53 2.77 10.21
N ARG A 35 5.36 2.31 10.65
CA ARG A 35 5.00 2.18 12.07
C ARG A 35 4.29 0.86 12.35
N ILE A 36 4.46 0.35 13.54
CA ILE A 36 3.67 -0.76 14.07
C ILE A 36 2.61 -0.17 15.00
N LEU A 37 1.34 -0.27 14.57
CA LEU A 37 0.17 0.16 15.33
C LEU A 37 -0.95 -0.87 15.10
N SER A 38 -1.49 -1.40 16.18
CA SER A 38 -2.54 -2.42 16.08
C SER A 38 -3.91 -1.84 16.44
N ALA A 39 -4.90 -2.02 15.56
CA ALA A 39 -6.28 -1.64 15.85
C ALA A 39 -6.85 -2.34 17.12
N HIS A 40 -6.35 -3.54 17.44
CA HIS A 40 -6.86 -4.32 18.56
C HIS A 40 -6.00 -4.19 19.83
N ARG A 41 -4.67 -4.03 19.69
CA ARG A 41 -3.73 -4.03 20.83
C ARG A 41 -3.29 -2.64 21.25
N THR A 42 -3.28 -1.69 20.31
CA THR A 42 -2.92 -0.28 20.55
C THR A 42 -3.92 0.67 19.86
N PRO A 43 -5.24 0.53 20.14
CA PRO A 43 -6.29 1.28 19.41
C PRO A 43 -6.16 2.80 19.62
N ARG A 44 -5.81 3.25 20.80
CA ARG A 44 -5.67 4.69 21.10
C ARG A 44 -4.51 5.32 20.32
N GLU A 45 -3.38 4.63 20.24
CA GLU A 45 -2.21 5.09 19.48
C GLU A 45 -2.48 5.10 17.98
N ALA A 46 -3.23 4.10 17.47
CA ALA A 46 -3.60 4.02 16.07
C ALA A 46 -4.54 5.18 15.66
N THR A 47 -5.57 5.45 16.45
CA THR A 47 -6.51 6.55 16.19
C THR A 47 -5.85 7.92 16.36
N ALA A 48 -5.09 8.15 17.43
CA ALA A 48 -4.37 9.40 17.65
C ALA A 48 -3.35 9.68 16.53
N PHE A 49 -2.71 8.65 15.97
CA PHE A 49 -1.85 8.82 14.82
C PHE A 49 -2.64 9.24 13.58
N ALA A 50 -3.77 8.58 13.27
CA ALA A 50 -4.59 8.91 12.10
C ALA A 50 -5.12 10.36 12.15
N GLU A 51 -5.55 10.83 13.33
CA GLU A 51 -6.05 12.18 13.55
C GLU A 51 -4.98 13.26 13.31
N LYS A 52 -3.71 12.99 13.64
CA LYS A 52 -2.60 13.96 13.53
C LYS A 52 -1.87 13.89 12.19
N ALA A 53 -1.92 12.75 11.49
CA ALA A 53 -1.10 12.47 10.33
C ALA A 53 -1.13 13.59 9.27
N ALA A 54 -2.31 14.12 8.94
CA ALA A 54 -2.46 15.20 7.97
C ALA A 54 -1.73 16.48 8.39
N SER A 55 -1.85 16.89 9.66
CA SER A 55 -1.20 18.10 10.17
C SER A 55 0.33 17.97 10.27
N GLU A 56 0.85 16.74 10.34
CA GLU A 56 2.27 16.44 10.33
C GLU A 56 2.88 16.38 8.92
N GLY A 57 2.04 16.43 7.87
CA GLY A 57 2.46 16.45 6.46
C GLY A 57 2.33 15.11 5.74
N VAL A 58 1.71 14.09 6.37
CA VAL A 58 1.37 12.83 5.69
C VAL A 58 0.24 13.09 4.68
N GLN A 59 0.31 12.45 3.52
CA GLN A 59 -0.67 12.59 2.45
C GLN A 59 -1.42 11.28 2.15
N VAL A 60 -0.79 10.13 2.39
CA VAL A 60 -1.40 8.81 2.18
C VAL A 60 -0.98 7.85 3.29
N LEU A 61 -1.95 7.13 3.83
CA LEU A 61 -1.73 6.03 4.77
C LEU A 61 -1.86 4.69 4.03
N ILE A 62 -0.89 3.78 4.23
CA ILE A 62 -0.96 2.40 3.74
C ILE A 62 -1.05 1.50 4.96
N ALA A 63 -2.18 0.83 5.14
CA ALA A 63 -2.48 0.01 6.30
C ALA A 63 -2.44 -1.48 5.96
N ALA A 64 -1.51 -2.22 6.56
CA ALA A 64 -1.34 -3.66 6.38
C ALA A 64 -1.84 -4.42 7.63
N ALA A 65 -2.73 -5.37 7.42
CA ALA A 65 -3.25 -6.22 8.49
C ALA A 65 -3.72 -7.58 7.95
N GLY A 66 -3.61 -8.61 8.79
CA GLY A 66 -4.08 -9.96 8.51
C GLY A 66 -5.23 -10.38 9.41
N LEU A 67 -5.80 -11.56 9.14
CA LEU A 67 -6.93 -12.13 9.89
C LEU A 67 -8.11 -11.14 9.91
N ALA A 68 -8.61 -10.77 11.09
CA ALA A 68 -9.59 -9.68 11.26
C ALA A 68 -8.90 -8.32 11.00
N ALA A 69 -8.71 -7.96 9.74
CA ALA A 69 -7.89 -6.83 9.27
C ALA A 69 -8.60 -5.48 9.44
N HIS A 70 -8.93 -5.10 10.67
CA HIS A 70 -9.69 -3.89 10.97
C HIS A 70 -8.86 -2.59 10.88
N LEU A 71 -7.51 -2.67 10.80
CA LEU A 71 -6.63 -1.52 10.91
C LEU A 71 -6.95 -0.42 9.87
N ALA A 72 -7.11 -0.79 8.60
CA ALA A 72 -7.39 0.16 7.54
C ALA A 72 -8.72 0.92 7.77
N GLY A 73 -9.77 0.21 8.16
CA GLY A 73 -11.07 0.79 8.48
C GLY A 73 -11.02 1.72 9.70
N VAL A 74 -10.31 1.32 10.76
CA VAL A 74 -10.11 2.15 11.94
C VAL A 74 -9.38 3.44 11.59
N LEU A 75 -8.29 3.38 10.83
CA LEU A 75 -7.57 4.58 10.40
C LEU A 75 -8.45 5.47 9.53
N ALA A 76 -9.17 4.89 8.55
CA ALA A 76 -10.03 5.64 7.63
C ALA A 76 -11.19 6.36 8.35
N ALA A 77 -11.66 5.84 9.47
CA ALA A 77 -12.68 6.49 10.29
C ALA A 77 -12.17 7.70 11.09
N HIS A 78 -10.82 7.85 11.23
CA HIS A 78 -10.18 8.89 12.04
C HIS A 78 -9.33 9.87 11.23
N THR A 79 -9.42 9.87 9.90
CA THR A 79 -8.70 10.81 9.04
C THR A 79 -9.44 11.12 7.76
N THR A 80 -9.14 12.26 7.16
CA THR A 80 -9.57 12.60 5.79
C THR A 80 -8.54 12.21 4.74
N LEU A 81 -7.37 11.69 5.14
CA LEU A 81 -6.36 11.22 4.21
C LEU A 81 -6.82 9.97 3.46
N PRO A 82 -6.39 9.77 2.21
CA PRO A 82 -6.54 8.49 1.53
C PRO A 82 -5.93 7.34 2.34
N VAL A 83 -6.71 6.30 2.59
CA VAL A 83 -6.25 5.07 3.26
C VAL A 83 -6.27 3.93 2.26
N VAL A 84 -5.10 3.31 2.07
CA VAL A 84 -4.89 2.16 1.19
C VAL A 84 -4.71 0.92 2.06
N GLY A 85 -5.59 -0.05 1.93
CA GLY A 85 -5.54 -1.30 2.69
C GLY A 85 -4.75 -2.38 1.96
N VAL A 86 -3.85 -3.06 2.67
CA VAL A 86 -3.12 -4.24 2.19
C VAL A 86 -3.51 -5.43 3.04
N PRO A 87 -4.40 -6.30 2.53
CA PRO A 87 -4.71 -7.55 3.22
C PRO A 87 -3.47 -8.44 3.26
N MET A 88 -3.12 -8.94 4.46
CA MET A 88 -1.98 -9.83 4.64
C MET A 88 -2.39 -11.28 4.46
N GLY A 89 -1.58 -12.04 3.73
CA GLY A 89 -1.76 -13.49 3.62
C GLY A 89 -1.41 -14.19 4.93
N GLY A 90 -2.05 -15.30 5.21
CA GLY A 90 -1.80 -16.10 6.41
C GLY A 90 -3.07 -16.63 7.05
N GLY A 91 -2.91 -17.31 8.20
CA GLY A 91 -4.02 -17.93 8.90
C GLY A 91 -4.71 -19.06 8.12
N ALA A 92 -5.79 -19.58 8.67
CA ALA A 92 -6.54 -20.71 8.10
C ALA A 92 -7.21 -20.39 6.74
N LEU A 93 -7.50 -19.12 6.48
CA LEU A 93 -8.20 -18.66 5.27
C LEU A 93 -7.27 -18.01 4.23
N GLY A 94 -5.94 -18.11 4.42
CA GLY A 94 -4.97 -17.64 3.43
C GLY A 94 -5.04 -16.13 3.12
N GLY A 95 -5.65 -15.33 3.98
CA GLY A 95 -5.81 -13.88 3.81
C GLY A 95 -7.13 -13.45 3.17
N VAL A 96 -8.04 -14.38 2.81
CA VAL A 96 -9.38 -14.03 2.27
C VAL A 96 -10.23 -13.31 3.32
N ASP A 97 -10.10 -13.71 4.59
CA ASP A 97 -10.66 -13.03 5.76
C ASP A 97 -10.16 -11.58 5.87
N ALA A 98 -8.85 -11.36 5.71
CA ALA A 98 -8.25 -10.04 5.69
C ALA A 98 -8.74 -9.19 4.51
N LEU A 99 -8.88 -9.79 3.32
CA LEU A 99 -9.41 -9.11 2.16
C LEU A 99 -10.86 -8.65 2.40
N TYR A 100 -11.73 -9.54 2.88
CA TYR A 100 -13.12 -9.16 3.15
C TYR A 100 -13.22 -8.11 4.26
N SER A 101 -12.42 -8.21 5.31
CA SER A 101 -12.36 -7.20 6.38
C SER A 101 -11.93 -5.82 5.89
N THR A 102 -11.14 -5.76 4.82
CA THR A 102 -10.57 -4.51 4.30
C THR A 102 -11.44 -3.89 3.19
N VAL A 103 -12.09 -4.73 2.35
CA VAL A 103 -12.85 -4.24 1.18
C VAL A 103 -14.32 -4.00 1.49
N GLN A 104 -14.94 -4.73 2.43
CA GLN A 104 -16.37 -4.63 2.77
C GLN A 104 -16.62 -3.50 3.78
N MET A 105 -16.22 -2.28 3.39
CA MET A 105 -16.39 -1.10 4.25
C MET A 105 -17.82 -0.56 4.20
N PRO A 106 -18.33 -0.03 5.32
CA PRO A 106 -19.62 0.65 5.32
C PRO A 106 -19.57 1.95 4.51
N GLY A 107 -20.73 2.37 3.97
CA GLY A 107 -20.84 3.67 3.30
C GLY A 107 -20.39 4.81 4.21
N GLY A 108 -19.55 5.71 3.69
CA GLY A 108 -19.00 6.86 4.43
C GLY A 108 -17.60 6.64 5.03
N VAL A 109 -17.06 5.42 5.03
CA VAL A 109 -15.70 5.13 5.50
C VAL A 109 -14.91 4.39 4.40
N PRO A 110 -14.34 5.12 3.43
CA PRO A 110 -13.70 4.51 2.26
C PRO A 110 -12.30 3.97 2.58
N VAL A 111 -11.99 2.76 2.11
CA VAL A 111 -10.65 2.19 2.05
C VAL A 111 -10.37 1.68 0.64
N ALA A 112 -9.26 2.10 0.03
CA ALA A 112 -8.81 1.57 -1.24
C ALA A 112 -8.09 0.22 -1.03
N SER A 113 -8.82 -0.89 -1.04
CA SER A 113 -8.23 -2.21 -0.79
C SER A 113 -7.41 -2.71 -1.98
N MET A 114 -6.19 -3.19 -1.72
CA MET A 114 -5.32 -3.84 -2.69
C MET A 114 -5.46 -5.37 -2.63
N GLY A 115 -4.73 -6.08 -3.51
CA GLY A 115 -4.65 -7.54 -3.46
C GLY A 115 -3.90 -8.06 -2.23
N ILE A 116 -4.05 -9.33 -1.93
CA ILE A 116 -3.44 -9.99 -0.77
C ILE A 116 -1.92 -10.08 -0.94
N GLY A 117 -1.18 -9.75 0.10
CA GLY A 117 0.25 -10.04 0.25
C GLY A 117 1.17 -9.13 -0.58
N LYS A 118 2.30 -9.68 -1.04
CA LYS A 118 3.42 -8.90 -1.65
C LYS A 118 3.02 -8.07 -2.87
N ALA A 119 2.19 -8.61 -3.76
CA ALA A 119 1.71 -7.88 -4.93
C ALA A 119 0.82 -6.70 -4.51
N GLY A 120 -0.06 -6.92 -3.53
CA GLY A 120 -0.89 -5.87 -2.93
C GLY A 120 -0.05 -4.76 -2.29
N ALA A 121 0.98 -5.10 -1.55
CA ALA A 121 1.90 -4.15 -0.93
C ALA A 121 2.62 -3.25 -1.96
N LYS A 122 3.12 -3.84 -3.04
CA LYS A 122 3.74 -3.08 -4.14
C LYS A 122 2.73 -2.18 -4.86
N ASN A 123 1.53 -2.68 -5.12
CA ASN A 123 0.46 -1.91 -5.74
C ASN A 123 -0.07 -0.79 -4.82
N ALA A 124 -0.08 -0.98 -3.50
CA ALA A 124 -0.39 0.08 -2.54
C ALA A 124 0.59 1.24 -2.64
N ALA A 125 1.90 0.94 -2.71
CA ALA A 125 2.93 1.96 -2.92
C ALA A 125 2.73 2.70 -4.27
N LEU A 126 2.48 1.97 -5.37
CA LEU A 126 2.20 2.57 -6.67
C LEU A 126 0.93 3.43 -6.67
N PHE A 127 -0.11 2.99 -5.96
CA PHE A 127 -1.35 3.75 -5.87
C PHE A 127 -1.15 5.05 -5.08
N ALA A 128 -0.43 4.98 -3.96
CA ALA A 128 -0.04 6.16 -3.20
C ALA A 128 0.80 7.15 -4.05
N LEU A 129 1.78 6.64 -4.80
CA LEU A 129 2.56 7.46 -5.74
C LEU A 129 1.70 8.15 -6.80
N ARG A 130 0.68 7.46 -7.34
CA ARG A 130 -0.26 8.05 -8.31
C ARG A 130 -1.07 9.18 -7.70
N ILE A 131 -1.47 9.07 -6.43
CA ILE A 131 -2.15 10.14 -5.70
C ILE A 131 -1.23 11.37 -5.58
N LEU A 132 0.02 11.16 -5.16
CA LEU A 132 0.99 12.27 -5.05
C LEU A 132 1.30 12.92 -6.40
N ALA A 133 1.40 12.10 -7.46
CA ALA A 133 1.70 12.56 -8.82
C ALA A 133 0.60 13.45 -9.45
N LEU A 134 -0.59 13.53 -8.85
CA LEU A 134 -1.63 14.48 -9.28
C LEU A 134 -1.17 15.95 -9.13
N HIS A 135 -0.24 16.18 -8.21
CA HIS A 135 0.30 17.53 -7.90
C HIS A 135 1.83 17.60 -8.00
N ASP A 136 2.49 16.58 -8.57
CA ASP A 136 3.94 16.49 -8.75
C ASP A 136 4.29 15.95 -10.15
N ASP A 137 4.61 16.85 -11.06
CA ASP A 137 4.98 16.52 -12.44
C ASP A 137 6.26 15.70 -12.53
N THR A 138 7.20 15.88 -11.60
CA THR A 138 8.44 15.10 -11.58
C THR A 138 8.14 13.65 -11.21
N LEU A 139 7.30 13.44 -10.23
CA LEU A 139 6.86 12.10 -9.83
C LEU A 139 6.01 11.45 -10.92
N ARG A 140 5.15 12.21 -11.59
CA ARG A 140 4.36 11.70 -12.73
C ARG A 140 5.26 11.15 -13.84
N LYS A 141 6.31 11.88 -14.24
CA LYS A 141 7.28 11.41 -15.25
C LYS A 141 8.01 10.15 -14.82
N LYS A 142 8.39 10.04 -13.53
CA LYS A 142 9.00 8.81 -13.01
C LYS A 142 8.04 7.60 -13.09
N LEU A 143 6.76 7.80 -12.82
CA LEU A 143 5.75 6.74 -12.96
C LEU A 143 5.53 6.33 -14.42
N GLU A 144 5.51 7.29 -15.34
CA GLU A 144 5.45 7.02 -16.79
C GLU A 144 6.64 6.17 -17.24
N THR A 145 7.87 6.56 -16.84
CA THR A 145 9.08 5.78 -17.11
C THR A 145 8.97 4.36 -16.54
N PHE A 146 8.55 4.22 -15.30
CA PHE A 146 8.36 2.92 -14.66
C PHE A 146 7.36 2.02 -15.44
N ILE A 147 6.25 2.59 -15.94
CA ILE A 147 5.27 1.86 -16.75
C ILE A 147 5.90 1.39 -18.07
N HIS A 148 6.65 2.24 -18.75
CA HIS A 148 7.35 1.90 -19.99
C HIS A 148 8.40 0.80 -19.77
N GLU A 149 9.18 0.87 -18.70
CA GLU A 149 10.16 -0.16 -18.35
C GLU A 149 9.50 -1.52 -18.08
N GLN A 150 8.37 -1.54 -17.37
CA GLN A 150 7.61 -2.78 -17.16
C GLN A 150 7.11 -3.37 -18.48
N ALA A 151 6.59 -2.55 -19.38
CA ALA A 151 6.15 -2.99 -20.71
C ALA A 151 7.32 -3.57 -21.52
N ALA A 152 8.47 -2.91 -21.53
CA ALA A 152 9.66 -3.37 -22.22
C ALA A 152 10.14 -4.74 -21.73
N VAL A 153 10.08 -4.99 -20.41
CA VAL A 153 10.43 -6.30 -19.83
C VAL A 153 9.49 -7.41 -20.33
N VAL A 154 8.19 -7.12 -20.44
CA VAL A 154 7.21 -8.12 -20.95
C VAL A 154 7.43 -8.39 -22.42
N LEU A 155 7.61 -7.35 -23.23
CA LEU A 155 7.85 -7.49 -24.67
C LEU A 155 9.14 -8.27 -24.98
N GLU A 156 10.20 -8.05 -24.20
CA GLU A 156 11.45 -8.82 -24.36
C GLU A 156 11.26 -10.30 -24.00
N LYS A 157 10.46 -10.60 -22.98
CA LYS A 157 10.12 -12.00 -22.65
C LYS A 157 9.28 -12.64 -23.76
N ASP A 158 8.33 -11.91 -24.33
CA ASP A 158 7.50 -12.36 -25.43
C ASP A 158 8.35 -12.67 -26.66
N ARG A 159 9.27 -11.78 -27.06
CA ARG A 159 10.20 -11.99 -28.15
C ARG A 159 11.00 -13.30 -27.98
N LYS A 160 11.51 -13.58 -26.78
CA LYS A 160 12.25 -14.82 -26.49
C LYS A 160 11.37 -16.06 -26.61
N ILE A 161 10.10 -15.99 -26.27
CA ILE A 161 9.15 -17.08 -26.43
C ILE A 161 8.84 -17.31 -27.90
N GLN A 162 8.60 -16.25 -28.67
CA GLN A 162 8.37 -16.33 -30.12
C GLN A 162 9.56 -16.94 -30.84
N GLU A 163 10.80 -16.52 -30.52
CA GLU A 163 12.02 -17.11 -31.09
C GLU A 163 12.17 -18.60 -30.78
N LYS A 164 11.77 -19.04 -29.59
CA LYS A 164 11.91 -20.43 -29.16
C LYS A 164 10.84 -21.37 -29.74
N TYR A 165 9.62 -20.89 -29.90
CA TYR A 165 8.48 -21.74 -30.24
C TYR A 165 7.88 -21.45 -31.65
N GLY A 166 8.35 -20.46 -32.35
CA GLY A 166 7.92 -20.03 -33.66
C GLY A 166 6.52 -19.36 -33.65
N TRP A 167 6.51 -18.11 -34.03
CA TRP A 167 5.26 -17.36 -34.26
C TRP A 167 5.47 -16.42 -35.42
#